data_cd4e3d03bbea1ade733b8d0606f0b3d8
#
_entry.id   cd4e3d03bbea1ade733b8d0606f0b3d8
#
_cell.length_a   1.000
_cell.length_b   1.000
_cell.length_c   1.000
_cell.angle_alpha   90.00
_cell.angle_beta   90.00
_cell.angle_gamma   90.00
#
_symmetry.space_group_name_H-M   'P 1'
#
loop_
_entity.id
_entity.type
_entity.pdbx_description
1 polymer ?
#
loop_
_entity_poly.entity_id
_entity_poly.type
_entity_poly.pdbx_seq_one_letter_code
_entity_poly.pdbx_strand_id
1 'polypeptide(L)'
;MEDFQIKEKEIIVCDRDFILRNLKLIPSEQSESEDFLKLETDWAVDRAESEHSRIIAVENPEELFEYFDGIKTIKPDRVSRPKGDTTFFTSAGVQHIETIFRETGKLERESFVVAQPVIRSQFMDRVKEGTSTSFVNFSVGHIDSTPEEFLASCKALIKLIHGRGGDSKNLRFKIENTPDQWGRRKFTKTVFTVYVNSIEVGECVYMHDYPVVDDQKVNITDVGLGVERLNFALEPGGHFFPEFGVFYEKAGEDDVVGLIDCVRTAVLIAREDIQPSNHDAGYRLRQLSRRFVSRNKNHGFDMVELVHIAYKYWEKWGSPATVGEEDVARIIQTENDRNYNALLLTLLKQEGESVYIEINQPTDKFLKQLRVSLPKSKTLIDKIIGKLE
;
A
#
# COMPACT_ATOMS: atom_id res chain seq x y z
N MET A 1 -25.46 50.59 27.54
CA MET A 1 -25.49 49.74 26.34
C MET A 1 -24.06 49.62 25.87
N GLU A 2 -23.43 48.53 26.29
CA GLU A 2 -22.05 48.24 25.89
C GLU A 2 -22.12 47.59 24.50
N ASP A 3 -21.46 48.21 23.56
CA ASP A 3 -21.28 47.70 22.18
C ASP A 3 -20.44 46.40 22.26
N PHE A 4 -21.10 45.27 22.13
CA PHE A 4 -20.44 44.02 21.81
C PHE A 4 -19.95 44.09 20.34
N GLN A 5 -18.73 44.55 20.14
CA GLN A 5 -18.02 44.35 18.90
C GLN A 5 -17.76 42.83 18.75
N ILE A 6 -18.55 42.16 17.91
CA ILE A 6 -18.22 40.85 17.39
C ILE A 6 -16.96 41.06 16.54
N LYS A 7 -15.78 40.69 17.10
CA LYS A 7 -14.59 40.51 16.24
C LYS A 7 -14.95 39.49 15.21
N GLU A 8 -15.03 39.89 13.93
CA GLU A 8 -15.03 38.96 12.82
C GLU A 8 -13.86 38.02 13.01
N LYS A 9 -14.13 36.72 13.21
CA LYS A 9 -13.10 35.69 13.16
C LYS A 9 -12.53 35.74 11.75
N GLU A 10 -11.27 36.12 11.60
CA GLU A 10 -10.56 35.98 10.34
C GLU A 10 -10.72 34.52 9.89
N ILE A 11 -11.30 34.31 8.70
CA ILE A 11 -11.41 32.99 8.10
C ILE A 11 -10.00 32.60 7.67
N ILE A 12 -9.40 31.67 8.40
CA ILE A 12 -8.09 31.12 8.04
C ILE A 12 -8.26 30.23 6.83
N VAL A 13 -7.64 30.63 5.72
CA VAL A 13 -7.62 29.84 4.48
C VAL A 13 -6.39 28.92 4.51
N CYS A 14 -6.62 27.63 4.35
CA CYS A 14 -5.54 26.64 4.26
C CYS A 14 -4.95 26.64 2.84
N ASP A 15 -4.14 27.64 2.55
CA ASP A 15 -3.47 27.82 1.25
C ASP A 15 -1.94 27.64 1.37
N ARG A 16 -1.26 27.78 0.24
CA ARG A 16 0.20 27.69 0.14
C ARG A 16 0.90 28.67 1.09
N ASP A 17 0.45 29.92 1.15
CA ASP A 17 1.10 30.95 1.96
C ASP A 17 0.93 30.69 3.45
N PHE A 18 -0.22 30.17 3.86
CA PHE A 18 -0.45 29.72 5.23
C PHE A 18 0.55 28.62 5.64
N ILE A 19 0.75 27.62 4.78
CA ILE A 19 1.66 26.50 5.04
C ILE A 19 3.11 26.98 5.06
N LEU A 20 3.55 27.78 4.07
CA LEU A 20 4.91 28.33 3.98
C LEU A 20 5.31 29.06 5.26
N ARG A 21 4.46 29.99 5.72
CA ARG A 21 4.73 30.80 6.92
C ARG A 21 4.79 29.97 8.20
N ASN A 22 3.85 29.02 8.38
CA ASN A 22 3.71 28.25 9.62
C ASN A 22 4.69 27.08 9.73
N LEU A 23 5.16 26.52 8.61
CA LEU A 23 6.21 25.50 8.58
C LEU A 23 7.61 26.10 8.35
N LYS A 24 7.73 27.42 8.10
CA LYS A 24 8.99 28.10 7.78
C LYS A 24 9.72 27.43 6.63
N LEU A 25 9.04 27.36 5.48
CA LEU A 25 9.56 26.76 4.27
C LEU A 25 10.10 27.82 3.32
N ILE A 26 11.26 27.55 2.69
CA ILE A 26 11.90 28.38 1.68
C ILE A 26 12.22 27.56 0.43
N PRO A 27 12.43 28.18 -0.75
CA PRO A 27 12.86 27.49 -1.95
C PRO A 27 14.13 26.67 -1.76
N SER A 28 14.20 25.49 -2.36
CA SER A 28 15.37 24.62 -2.33
C SER A 28 16.33 24.98 -3.47
N GLU A 29 17.57 25.33 -3.15
CA GLU A 29 18.60 25.70 -4.13
C GLU A 29 19.19 24.47 -4.88
N GLN A 30 18.93 23.26 -4.40
CA GLN A 30 19.50 22.01 -4.93
C GLN A 30 18.59 21.31 -5.96
N SER A 31 17.50 21.93 -6.37
CA SER A 31 16.56 21.35 -7.32
C SER A 31 16.66 22.07 -8.67
N GLU A 32 16.72 21.30 -9.76
CA GLU A 32 16.55 21.81 -11.12
C GLU A 32 15.12 22.33 -11.38
N SER A 33 14.18 22.04 -10.49
CA SER A 33 12.81 22.49 -10.49
C SER A 33 12.61 23.51 -9.36
N GLU A 34 12.13 24.71 -9.70
CA GLU A 34 11.83 25.82 -8.75
C GLU A 34 10.72 25.48 -7.75
N ASP A 35 10.08 24.31 -7.87
CA ASP A 35 8.89 23.91 -7.09
C ASP A 35 9.22 23.26 -5.74
N PHE A 36 10.47 22.84 -5.51
CA PHE A 36 10.85 22.20 -4.25
C PHE A 36 11.19 23.20 -3.15
N LEU A 37 10.77 22.87 -1.93
CA LEU A 37 10.94 23.63 -0.71
C LEU A 37 11.81 22.84 0.28
N LYS A 38 12.48 23.57 1.19
CA LYS A 38 13.23 23.03 2.33
C LYS A 38 12.85 23.76 3.61
N LEU A 39 13.17 23.21 4.76
CA LEU A 39 13.05 23.93 6.04
C LEU A 39 14.05 25.09 6.08
N GLU A 40 13.60 26.28 6.47
CA GLU A 40 14.46 27.43 6.72
C GLU A 40 15.33 27.22 7.97
N THR A 41 14.75 26.60 9.00
CA THR A 41 15.41 26.23 10.25
C THR A 41 15.02 24.84 10.64
N ASP A 42 15.91 24.10 11.26
CA ASP A 42 15.70 22.72 11.70
C ASP A 42 14.92 22.67 13.03
N TRP A 43 13.66 23.14 12.99
CA TRP A 43 12.79 23.15 14.16
C TRP A 43 12.24 21.76 14.53
N ALA A 44 12.40 20.79 13.64
CA ALA A 44 11.90 19.43 13.85
C ALA A 44 12.86 18.57 14.67
N VAL A 45 14.13 19.00 14.81
CA VAL A 45 15.15 18.30 15.58
C VAL A 45 15.16 18.84 17.01
N ASP A 46 14.87 18.01 17.99
CA ASP A 46 15.19 18.31 19.40
C ASP A 46 16.72 18.27 19.54
N ARG A 47 17.32 19.42 19.91
CA ARG A 47 18.78 19.62 19.99
C ARG A 47 19.53 18.63 20.90
N ALA A 48 18.81 17.87 21.72
CA ALA A 48 19.40 16.84 22.59
C ALA A 48 19.72 15.52 21.86
N GLU A 49 19.15 15.28 20.67
CA GLU A 49 19.31 14.02 19.94
C GLU A 49 20.24 14.12 18.71
N SER A 50 20.84 15.30 18.45
CA SER A 50 21.57 15.61 17.23
C SER A 50 22.91 14.89 17.04
N GLU A 51 23.36 14.07 17.97
CA GLU A 51 24.72 13.48 17.87
C GLU A 51 24.81 12.11 17.18
N HIS A 52 23.67 11.41 16.96
CA HIS A 52 23.69 10.13 16.20
C HIS A 52 22.35 9.93 15.48
N SER A 53 22.23 10.43 14.28
CA SER A 53 21.11 10.05 13.37
C SER A 53 21.25 8.60 12.95
N ARG A 54 20.92 7.68 13.85
CA ARG A 54 20.79 6.25 13.48
C ARG A 54 19.48 6.09 12.72
N ILE A 55 19.55 5.57 11.50
CA ILE A 55 18.36 5.16 10.76
C ILE A 55 17.65 4.07 11.56
N ILE A 56 16.37 4.29 11.86
CA ILE A 56 15.53 3.37 12.60
C ILE A 56 14.35 3.02 11.69
N ALA A 57 14.42 1.82 11.08
CA ALA A 57 13.31 1.32 10.29
C ALA A 57 12.04 1.21 11.14
N VAL A 58 10.90 1.58 10.56
CA VAL A 58 9.61 1.37 11.19
C VAL A 58 9.25 -0.10 11.08
N GLU A 59 9.11 -0.75 12.21
CA GLU A 59 8.86 -2.18 12.25
C GLU A 59 7.44 -2.56 12.68
N ASN A 60 6.76 -1.70 13.42
CA ASN A 60 5.41 -1.95 13.94
C ASN A 60 4.57 -0.65 13.98
N PRO A 61 3.22 -0.74 14.04
CA PRO A 61 2.36 0.42 13.98
C PRO A 61 2.48 1.34 15.20
N GLU A 62 2.78 0.83 16.39
CA GLU A 62 2.87 1.61 17.63
C GLU A 62 3.93 2.69 17.52
N GLU A 63 5.03 2.42 16.84
CA GLU A 63 6.12 3.36 16.60
C GLU A 63 5.74 4.58 15.74
N LEU A 64 4.63 4.50 15.03
CA LEU A 64 4.08 5.61 14.24
C LEU A 64 3.02 6.37 15.03
N PHE A 65 2.22 5.66 15.84
CA PHE A 65 1.11 6.26 16.58
C PHE A 65 1.57 7.27 17.62
N GLU A 66 2.74 7.10 18.22
CA GLU A 66 3.31 8.00 19.24
C GLU A 66 3.49 9.44 18.76
N TYR A 67 3.65 9.68 17.45
CA TYR A 67 3.76 11.02 16.87
C TYR A 67 2.42 11.73 16.71
N PHE A 68 1.31 11.01 16.91
CA PHE A 68 -0.06 11.51 16.77
C PHE A 68 -0.87 11.27 18.04
N ASP A 69 -0.24 11.55 19.17
CA ASP A 69 -0.85 11.38 20.50
C ASP A 69 -2.17 12.16 20.64
N GLY A 70 -3.11 11.58 21.38
CA GLY A 70 -4.45 12.13 21.58
C GLY A 70 -5.44 11.85 20.43
N ILE A 71 -4.99 11.25 19.31
CA ILE A 71 -5.87 10.81 18.23
C ILE A 71 -6.27 9.35 18.46
N LYS A 72 -7.55 9.03 18.26
CA LYS A 72 -8.09 7.68 18.43
C LYS A 72 -7.44 6.70 17.43
N THR A 73 -6.76 5.68 17.93
CA THR A 73 -6.29 4.59 17.11
C THR A 73 -7.45 3.66 16.74
N ILE A 74 -7.57 3.33 15.46
CA ILE A 74 -8.56 2.38 14.95
C ILE A 74 -7.87 1.15 14.36
N LYS A 75 -8.63 0.06 14.24
CA LYS A 75 -8.15 -1.15 13.54
C LYS A 75 -8.20 -0.94 12.03
N PRO A 76 -7.29 -1.58 11.27
CA PRO A 76 -7.35 -1.56 9.83
C PRO A 76 -8.68 -2.14 9.29
N ASP A 77 -9.20 -1.50 8.26
CA ASP A 77 -10.28 -2.05 7.45
C ASP A 77 -9.78 -3.24 6.61
N ARG A 78 -10.72 -4.04 6.10
CA ARG A 78 -10.42 -5.08 5.11
C ARG A 78 -9.83 -4.44 3.84
N VAL A 79 -8.95 -5.19 3.17
CA VAL A 79 -8.40 -4.72 1.89
C VAL A 79 -9.40 -4.89 0.75
N SER A 80 -10.31 -5.84 0.83
CA SER A 80 -11.44 -5.95 -0.11
C SER A 80 -12.56 -5.00 0.27
N ARG A 81 -13.02 -4.20 -0.69
CA ARG A 81 -14.09 -3.23 -0.48
C ARG A 81 -15.44 -3.81 -0.88
N PRO A 82 -16.53 -3.44 -0.20
CA PRO A 82 -17.88 -3.81 -0.59
C PRO A 82 -18.22 -3.36 -2.02
N LYS A 83 -19.08 -4.12 -2.67
CA LYS A 83 -19.58 -3.74 -4.01
C LYS A 83 -20.35 -2.41 -3.93
N GLY A 84 -19.93 -1.47 -4.75
CA GLY A 84 -20.50 -0.11 -4.79
C GLY A 84 -19.59 0.96 -4.18
N ASP A 85 -18.51 0.59 -3.49
CA ASP A 85 -17.48 1.53 -3.07
C ASP A 85 -16.71 2.09 -4.28
N THR A 86 -15.91 3.13 -4.04
CA THR A 86 -15.17 3.84 -5.10
C THR A 86 -14.09 2.99 -5.75
N THR A 87 -13.56 1.98 -5.03
CA THR A 87 -12.49 1.09 -5.48
C THR A 87 -12.77 -0.36 -5.08
N PHE A 88 -12.13 -1.33 -5.76
CA PHE A 88 -12.21 -2.76 -5.40
C PHE A 88 -11.38 -3.11 -4.15
N PHE A 89 -10.32 -2.33 -3.93
CA PHE A 89 -9.44 -2.50 -2.77
C PHE A 89 -9.33 -1.20 -2.01
N THR A 90 -9.09 -1.31 -0.71
CA THR A 90 -8.64 -0.20 0.10
C THR A 90 -7.27 0.26 -0.43
N SER A 91 -7.19 1.50 -0.87
CA SER A 91 -6.01 2.10 -1.50
C SER A 91 -5.37 3.21 -0.67
N ALA A 92 -6.06 3.66 0.40
CA ALA A 92 -5.60 4.64 1.37
C ALA A 92 -6.36 4.48 2.68
N GLY A 93 -5.73 4.82 3.82
CA GLY A 93 -6.36 4.72 5.14
C GLY A 93 -7.54 5.67 5.32
N VAL A 94 -7.52 6.83 4.65
CA VAL A 94 -8.64 7.80 4.67
C VAL A 94 -9.96 7.20 4.14
N GLN A 95 -9.92 6.13 3.35
CA GLN A 95 -11.15 5.45 2.90
C GLN A 95 -11.98 4.86 4.06
N HIS A 96 -11.44 4.83 5.28
CA HIS A 96 -12.23 4.56 6.49
C HIS A 96 -13.41 5.52 6.64
N ILE A 97 -13.31 6.74 6.13
CA ILE A 97 -14.42 7.71 6.07
C ILE A 97 -15.63 7.15 5.30
N GLU A 98 -15.42 6.36 4.24
CA GLU A 98 -16.51 5.69 3.52
C GLU A 98 -17.18 4.62 4.40
N THR A 99 -16.41 3.95 5.27
CA THR A 99 -16.93 2.99 6.25
C THR A 99 -17.79 3.71 7.28
N ILE A 100 -17.30 4.81 7.88
CA ILE A 100 -18.06 5.66 8.81
C ILE A 100 -19.37 6.12 8.15
N PHE A 101 -19.29 6.68 6.94
CA PHE A 101 -20.46 7.18 6.23
C PHE A 101 -21.49 6.07 5.92
N ARG A 102 -21.05 4.88 5.57
CA ARG A 102 -21.92 3.72 5.30
C ARG A 102 -22.65 3.26 6.54
N GLU A 103 -22.00 3.29 7.70
CA GLU A 103 -22.55 2.84 8.96
C GLU A 103 -23.48 3.87 9.61
N THR A 104 -23.16 5.15 9.48
CA THR A 104 -23.85 6.22 10.21
C THR A 104 -24.75 7.11 9.33
N GLY A 105 -24.53 7.10 8.02
CA GLY A 105 -25.22 7.99 7.06
C GLY A 105 -24.74 9.44 7.10
N LYS A 106 -23.75 9.79 7.92
CA LYS A 106 -23.24 11.16 8.10
C LYS A 106 -21.74 11.16 8.39
N LEU A 107 -21.12 12.34 8.24
CA LEU A 107 -19.76 12.60 8.67
C LEU A 107 -19.78 13.68 9.75
N GLU A 108 -19.56 13.25 10.98
CA GLU A 108 -19.40 14.16 12.12
C GLU A 108 -17.91 14.37 12.42
N ARG A 109 -17.58 15.42 13.18
CA ARG A 109 -16.22 15.71 13.58
C ARG A 109 -15.61 14.53 14.34
N GLU A 110 -14.62 13.92 13.74
CA GLU A 110 -13.88 12.79 14.29
C GLU A 110 -12.43 12.80 13.76
N SER A 111 -11.52 12.29 14.58
CA SER A 111 -10.12 12.07 14.18
C SER A 111 -9.71 10.65 14.48
N PHE A 112 -8.95 10.04 13.57
CA PHE A 112 -8.46 8.68 13.74
C PHE A 112 -7.05 8.52 13.16
N VAL A 113 -6.32 7.54 13.67
CA VAL A 113 -5.03 7.08 13.14
C VAL A 113 -5.07 5.58 12.91
N VAL A 114 -4.48 5.14 11.80
CA VAL A 114 -4.46 3.72 11.39
C VAL A 114 -3.22 3.39 10.59
N ALA A 115 -2.68 2.18 10.81
CA ALA A 115 -1.72 1.55 9.90
C ALA A 115 -2.50 0.60 8.97
N GLN A 116 -2.93 1.09 7.83
CA GLN A 116 -3.85 0.41 6.91
C GLN A 116 -3.08 -0.34 5.82
N PRO A 117 -3.12 -1.68 5.77
CA PRO A 117 -2.71 -2.42 4.58
C PRO A 117 -3.55 -2.03 3.37
N VAL A 118 -2.91 -1.67 2.26
CA VAL A 118 -3.57 -1.18 1.05
C VAL A 118 -3.06 -1.89 -0.19
N ILE A 119 -3.86 -1.84 -1.27
CA ILE A 119 -3.51 -2.40 -2.58
C ILE A 119 -3.72 -1.34 -3.65
N ARG A 120 -2.64 -0.99 -4.36
CA ARG A 120 -2.63 -0.11 -5.52
C ARG A 120 -2.18 -0.89 -6.75
N SER A 121 -3.11 -1.58 -7.38
CA SER A 121 -2.81 -2.50 -8.49
C SER A 121 -2.22 -1.83 -9.74
N GLN A 122 -2.30 -0.51 -9.87
CA GLN A 122 -1.61 0.27 -10.91
C GLN A 122 -0.08 0.28 -10.73
N PHE A 123 0.44 -0.05 -9.56
CA PHE A 123 1.87 -0.12 -9.28
C PHE A 123 2.47 -1.53 -9.46
N MET A 124 1.66 -2.48 -9.91
CA MET A 124 2.16 -3.81 -10.24
C MET A 124 3.30 -3.72 -11.27
N ASP A 125 4.40 -4.41 -10.99
CA ASP A 125 5.65 -4.40 -11.77
C ASP A 125 6.50 -3.11 -11.67
N ARG A 126 6.13 -2.15 -10.79
CA ARG A 126 6.87 -0.90 -10.60
C ARG A 126 7.67 -0.83 -9.30
N VAL A 127 7.87 -1.96 -8.64
CA VAL A 127 8.55 -2.01 -7.32
C VAL A 127 10.00 -1.49 -7.38
N LYS A 128 10.68 -1.67 -8.50
CA LYS A 128 12.02 -1.09 -8.75
C LYS A 128 12.03 0.44 -8.80
N GLU A 129 10.88 1.07 -8.99
CA GLU A 129 10.70 2.52 -8.98
C GLU A 129 10.38 3.05 -7.56
N GLY A 130 10.55 2.22 -6.52
CA GLY A 130 10.21 2.58 -5.14
C GLY A 130 8.71 2.58 -4.86
N THR A 131 7.92 1.81 -5.63
CA THR A 131 6.47 1.64 -5.43
C THR A 131 6.11 0.17 -5.40
N SER A 132 5.26 -0.25 -4.45
CA SER A 132 4.79 -1.64 -4.35
C SER A 132 3.30 -1.75 -4.63
N THR A 133 2.87 -2.94 -5.05
CA THR A 133 1.45 -3.23 -5.30
C THR A 133 0.64 -3.21 -4.00
N SER A 134 1.22 -3.72 -2.91
CA SER A 134 0.66 -3.65 -1.57
C SER A 134 1.67 -3.10 -0.58
N PHE A 135 1.20 -2.25 0.33
CA PHE A 135 2.02 -1.63 1.36
C PHE A 135 1.18 -1.22 2.56
N VAL A 136 1.84 -0.85 3.65
CA VAL A 136 1.19 -0.24 4.80
C VAL A 136 1.08 1.26 4.56
N ASN A 137 -0.13 1.76 4.43
CA ASN A 137 -0.44 3.18 4.43
C ASN A 137 -0.73 3.60 5.87
N PHE A 138 0.26 4.18 6.55
CA PHE A 138 -0.01 4.89 7.79
C PHE A 138 -0.83 6.13 7.45
N SER A 139 -2.00 6.26 8.07
CA SER A 139 -2.94 7.34 7.76
C SER A 139 -3.51 7.98 9.01
N VAL A 140 -3.64 9.32 8.95
CA VAL A 140 -4.37 10.09 9.95
C VAL A 140 -5.48 10.83 9.25
N GLY A 141 -6.73 10.62 9.70
CA GLY A 141 -7.90 11.27 9.16
C GLY A 141 -8.51 12.25 10.18
N HIS A 142 -8.82 13.47 9.74
CA HIS A 142 -9.66 14.39 10.50
C HIS A 142 -10.87 14.77 9.65
N ILE A 143 -12.05 14.45 10.14
CA ILE A 143 -13.35 14.85 9.56
C ILE A 143 -13.77 16.18 10.18
N ASP A 144 -14.28 17.09 9.39
CA ASP A 144 -14.59 18.47 9.76
C ASP A 144 -13.36 19.19 10.34
N SER A 145 -12.24 19.03 9.61
CA SER A 145 -10.91 19.48 9.98
C SER A 145 -10.75 20.99 9.86
N THR A 146 -9.90 21.55 10.74
CA THR A 146 -9.46 22.94 10.63
C THR A 146 -8.09 23.07 9.96
N PRO A 147 -7.71 24.24 9.42
CA PRO A 147 -6.37 24.49 8.89
C PRO A 147 -5.25 24.25 9.93
N GLU A 148 -5.52 24.50 11.21
CA GLU A 148 -4.58 24.28 12.30
C GLU A 148 -4.34 22.80 12.54
N GLU A 149 -5.38 21.94 12.46
CA GLU A 149 -5.25 20.48 12.58
C GLU A 149 -4.45 19.91 11.40
N PHE A 150 -4.70 20.41 10.18
CA PHE A 150 -3.88 20.07 9.04
C PHE A 150 -2.40 20.44 9.25
N LEU A 151 -2.14 21.66 9.70
CA LEU A 151 -0.79 22.12 9.98
C LEU A 151 -0.10 21.30 11.09
N ALA A 152 -0.84 20.93 12.14
CA ALA A 152 -0.35 20.07 13.21
C ALA A 152 0.05 18.69 12.66
N SER A 153 -0.76 18.13 11.77
CA SER A 153 -0.48 16.86 11.09
C SER A 153 0.75 16.93 10.19
N CYS A 154 0.95 18.02 9.45
CA CYS A 154 2.17 18.25 8.67
C CYS A 154 3.41 18.28 9.58
N LYS A 155 3.34 18.98 10.71
CA LYS A 155 4.44 19.04 11.67
C LYS A 155 4.74 17.68 12.30
N ALA A 156 3.70 16.91 12.64
CA ALA A 156 3.85 15.57 13.20
C ALA A 156 4.50 14.61 12.19
N LEU A 157 4.10 14.66 10.92
CA LEU A 157 4.72 13.87 9.85
C LEU A 157 6.20 14.20 9.66
N ILE A 158 6.59 15.48 9.67
CA ILE A 158 7.99 15.88 9.58
C ILE A 158 8.78 15.36 10.80
N LYS A 159 8.25 15.50 12.02
CA LYS A 159 8.88 15.00 13.25
C LYS A 159 9.04 13.47 13.23
N LEU A 160 8.02 12.74 12.76
CA LEU A 160 8.09 11.30 12.58
C LEU A 160 9.28 10.91 11.69
N ILE A 161 9.41 11.55 10.52
CA ILE A 161 10.50 11.25 9.58
C ILE A 161 11.87 11.57 10.21
N HIS A 162 11.99 12.68 10.91
CA HIS A 162 13.21 13.01 11.65
C HIS A 162 13.53 12.01 12.76
N GLY A 163 12.55 11.62 13.55
CA GLY A 163 12.71 10.64 14.63
C GLY A 163 13.15 9.26 14.11
N ARG A 164 12.94 8.98 12.81
CA ARG A 164 13.41 7.75 12.13
C ARG A 164 14.75 7.92 11.42
N GLY A 165 15.43 9.04 11.61
CA GLY A 165 16.76 9.30 11.06
C GLY A 165 16.75 10.10 9.75
N GLY A 166 15.63 10.71 9.39
CA GLY A 166 15.57 11.63 8.24
C GLY A 166 16.37 12.91 8.51
N ASP A 167 17.42 13.14 7.73
CA ASP A 167 18.20 14.39 7.81
C ASP A 167 17.48 15.51 7.07
N SER A 168 17.33 16.68 7.69
CA SER A 168 16.74 17.89 7.09
C SER A 168 17.38 18.26 5.76
N LYS A 169 18.67 17.95 5.56
CA LYS A 169 19.36 18.16 4.29
C LYS A 169 18.80 17.36 3.13
N ASN A 170 18.20 16.21 3.44
CA ASN A 170 17.64 15.27 2.47
C ASN A 170 16.11 15.38 2.36
N LEU A 171 15.47 16.22 3.22
CA LEU A 171 14.05 16.48 3.14
C LEU A 171 13.75 17.56 2.10
N ARG A 172 12.74 17.30 1.28
CA ARG A 172 12.17 18.26 0.34
C ARG A 172 10.66 18.20 0.43
N PHE A 173 10.03 19.33 0.12
CA PHE A 173 8.59 19.48 0.22
C PHE A 173 8.03 20.07 -1.06
N LYS A 174 6.77 19.75 -1.34
CA LYS A 174 5.99 20.35 -2.42
C LYS A 174 4.62 20.74 -1.91
N ILE A 175 4.11 21.89 -2.36
CA ILE A 175 2.76 22.35 -2.01
C ILE A 175 2.01 22.63 -3.30
N GLU A 176 0.88 21.96 -3.48
CA GLU A 176 0.04 22.08 -4.65
C GLU A 176 -1.42 22.31 -4.25
N ASN A 177 -2.12 23.18 -5.01
CA ASN A 177 -3.56 23.36 -4.91
C ASN A 177 -4.18 22.88 -6.21
N THR A 178 -4.99 21.83 -6.14
CA THR A 178 -5.54 21.19 -7.33
C THR A 178 -6.99 20.80 -7.14
N PRO A 179 -7.81 20.85 -8.22
CA PRO A 179 -9.10 20.18 -8.21
C PRO A 179 -8.90 18.67 -8.17
N ASP A 180 -9.79 17.96 -7.50
CA ASP A 180 -9.77 16.50 -7.41
C ASP A 180 -11.18 15.93 -7.41
N GLN A 181 -11.26 14.59 -7.52
CA GLN A 181 -12.51 13.88 -7.53
C GLN A 181 -12.37 12.53 -6.82
N TRP A 182 -13.22 12.29 -5.81
CA TRP A 182 -13.34 10.99 -5.14
C TRP A 182 -14.72 10.40 -5.43
N GLY A 183 -14.75 9.35 -6.23
CA GLY A 183 -16.00 8.82 -6.78
C GLY A 183 -16.70 9.86 -7.67
N ARG A 184 -17.90 10.28 -7.27
CA ARG A 184 -18.66 11.33 -7.97
C ARG A 184 -18.51 12.72 -7.34
N ARG A 185 -17.81 12.83 -6.23
CA ARG A 185 -17.64 14.06 -5.45
C ARG A 185 -16.42 14.84 -5.95
N LYS A 186 -16.66 16.08 -6.38
CA LYS A 186 -15.61 17.00 -6.83
C LYS A 186 -15.33 18.02 -5.74
N PHE A 187 -14.07 18.31 -5.49
CA PHE A 187 -13.60 19.26 -4.48
C PHE A 187 -12.25 19.86 -4.89
N THR A 188 -11.77 20.82 -4.13
CA THR A 188 -10.41 21.34 -4.26
C THR A 188 -9.58 20.80 -3.10
N LYS A 189 -8.32 20.50 -3.34
CA LYS A 189 -7.41 20.08 -2.29
C LYS A 189 -6.13 20.89 -2.26
N THR A 190 -5.59 21.08 -1.07
CA THR A 190 -4.22 21.51 -0.83
C THR A 190 -3.41 20.29 -0.43
N VAL A 191 -2.31 20.04 -1.12
CA VAL A 191 -1.44 18.88 -0.89
C VAL A 191 -0.09 19.36 -0.44
N PHE A 192 0.39 18.84 0.69
CA PHE A 192 1.75 19.00 1.19
C PHE A 192 2.46 17.65 1.09
N THR A 193 3.37 17.52 0.12
CA THR A 193 4.09 16.28 -0.16
C THR A 193 5.49 16.32 0.44
N VAL A 194 5.93 15.21 1.03
CA VAL A 194 7.24 15.05 1.66
C VAL A 194 8.09 14.05 0.89
N TYR A 195 9.31 14.45 0.59
CA TYR A 195 10.34 13.65 -0.09
C TYR A 195 11.53 13.45 0.84
N VAL A 196 12.06 12.23 0.87
CA VAL A 196 13.31 11.84 1.54
C VAL A 196 14.24 11.27 0.48
N ASN A 197 15.47 11.78 0.36
CA ASN A 197 16.42 11.35 -0.67
C ASN A 197 15.82 11.32 -2.09
N SER A 198 15.00 12.31 -2.43
CA SER A 198 14.25 12.44 -3.70
C SER A 198 13.14 11.40 -3.92
N ILE A 199 12.84 10.56 -2.93
CA ILE A 199 11.73 9.61 -2.96
C ILE A 199 10.55 10.24 -2.21
N GLU A 200 9.39 10.31 -2.86
CA GLU A 200 8.13 10.69 -2.21
C GLU A 200 7.74 9.64 -1.17
N VAL A 201 7.67 10.01 0.09
CA VAL A 201 7.35 9.06 1.17
C VAL A 201 5.95 9.23 1.73
N GLY A 202 5.38 10.43 1.65
CA GLY A 202 4.05 10.69 2.16
C GLY A 202 3.53 12.08 1.82
N GLU A 203 2.27 12.29 2.12
CA GLU A 203 1.58 13.54 1.88
C GLU A 203 0.58 13.87 2.99
N CYS A 204 0.31 15.17 3.20
CA CYS A 204 -0.85 15.65 3.94
C CYS A 204 -1.77 16.37 2.96
N VAL A 205 -3.01 15.97 2.90
CA VAL A 205 -4.03 16.50 2.00
C VAL A 205 -5.10 17.20 2.82
N TYR A 206 -5.41 18.45 2.47
CA TYR A 206 -6.56 19.16 2.99
C TYR A 206 -7.62 19.29 1.90
N MET A 207 -8.73 18.58 2.05
CA MET A 207 -9.85 18.61 1.12
C MET A 207 -10.81 19.73 1.54
N HIS A 208 -10.93 20.73 0.68
CA HIS A 208 -11.80 21.87 0.95
C HIS A 208 -13.23 21.55 0.58
N ASP A 209 -14.18 21.87 1.44
CA ASP A 209 -15.62 21.79 1.16
C ASP A 209 -16.02 20.44 0.54
N TYR A 210 -15.47 19.33 1.06
CA TYR A 210 -15.79 18.00 0.57
C TYR A 210 -17.28 17.73 0.66
N PRO A 211 -17.98 17.45 -0.45
CA PRO A 211 -19.42 17.28 -0.45
C PRO A 211 -19.82 15.92 0.15
N VAL A 212 -20.72 15.92 1.12
CA VAL A 212 -21.23 14.71 1.77
C VAL A 212 -22.57 14.30 1.17
N VAL A 213 -23.68 14.77 1.73
CA VAL A 213 -25.07 14.60 1.25
C VAL A 213 -25.86 15.88 1.59
N ASP A 214 -26.98 16.09 0.94
CA ASP A 214 -27.94 17.18 1.25
C ASP A 214 -27.27 18.55 1.41
N ASP A 215 -26.37 18.89 0.49
CA ASP A 215 -25.57 20.14 0.49
C ASP A 215 -24.63 20.32 1.68
N GLN A 216 -24.51 19.32 2.57
CA GLN A 216 -23.52 19.33 3.63
C GLN A 216 -22.12 19.24 3.03
N LYS A 217 -21.22 20.10 3.50
CA LYS A 217 -19.80 20.08 3.18
C LYS A 217 -18.99 20.03 4.44
N VAL A 218 -17.87 19.29 4.39
CA VAL A 218 -16.91 19.19 5.49
C VAL A 218 -15.50 19.35 4.94
N ASN A 219 -14.60 19.90 5.73
CA ASN A 219 -13.18 19.83 5.39
C ASN A 219 -12.61 18.51 5.91
N ILE A 220 -11.73 17.88 5.13
CA ILE A 220 -11.09 16.62 5.54
C ILE A 220 -9.58 16.80 5.46
N THR A 221 -8.88 16.45 6.53
CA THR A 221 -7.43 16.23 6.49
C THR A 221 -7.16 14.75 6.35
N ASP A 222 -6.29 14.39 5.39
CA ASP A 222 -5.75 13.06 5.19
C ASP A 222 -4.23 13.12 5.21
N VAL A 223 -3.62 12.37 6.12
CA VAL A 223 -2.17 12.12 6.11
C VAL A 223 -1.95 10.71 5.59
N GLY A 224 -1.13 10.57 4.57
CA GLY A 224 -0.75 9.28 4.00
C GLY A 224 0.78 9.13 4.00
N LEU A 225 1.29 8.07 4.62
CA LEU A 225 2.71 7.70 4.61
C LEU A 225 2.86 6.23 4.22
N GLY A 226 3.64 5.94 3.18
CA GLY A 226 3.99 4.56 2.82
C GLY A 226 5.15 4.06 3.66
N VAL A 227 4.89 3.09 4.56
CA VAL A 227 5.90 2.62 5.54
C VAL A 227 7.10 2.00 4.85
N GLU A 228 6.90 1.06 3.94
CA GLU A 228 8.00 0.40 3.21
C GLU A 228 8.80 1.41 2.38
N ARG A 229 8.11 2.39 1.79
CA ARG A 229 8.77 3.45 1.01
C ARG A 229 9.57 4.39 1.90
N LEU A 230 9.08 4.72 3.10
CA LEU A 230 9.83 5.50 4.08
C LEU A 230 11.11 4.77 4.49
N ASN A 231 11.02 3.51 4.89
CA ASN A 231 12.17 2.69 5.29
C ASN A 231 13.21 2.63 4.17
N PHE A 232 12.78 2.35 2.94
CA PHE A 232 13.65 2.33 1.77
C PHE A 232 14.30 3.69 1.45
N ALA A 233 13.54 4.79 1.62
CA ALA A 233 14.07 6.13 1.38
C ALA A 233 15.07 6.58 2.44
N LEU A 234 14.91 6.13 3.69
CA LEU A 234 15.84 6.42 4.80
C LEU A 234 17.14 5.65 4.67
N GLU A 235 17.13 4.42 4.13
CA GLU A 235 18.29 3.55 3.98
C GLU A 235 18.59 3.29 2.48
N PRO A 236 19.21 4.25 1.77
CA PRO A 236 19.57 4.06 0.37
C PRO A 236 20.49 2.87 0.16
N GLY A 237 20.05 1.91 -0.68
CA GLY A 237 20.76 0.65 -0.92
C GLY A 237 20.29 -0.50 -0.03
N GLY A 238 19.39 -0.28 0.90
CA GLY A 238 18.66 -1.35 1.61
C GLY A 238 17.65 -2.07 0.72
N HIS A 239 17.20 -3.23 1.18
CA HIS A 239 16.14 -3.97 0.48
C HIS A 239 14.78 -3.32 0.68
N PHE A 240 13.96 -3.27 -0.39
CA PHE A 240 12.61 -2.72 -0.31
C PHE A 240 11.69 -3.53 0.63
N PHE A 241 11.91 -4.84 0.73
CA PHE A 241 11.22 -5.76 1.64
C PHE A 241 12.25 -6.51 2.50
N PRO A 242 12.83 -5.89 3.53
CA PRO A 242 13.95 -6.46 4.28
C PRO A 242 13.62 -7.79 4.96
N GLU A 243 12.36 -8.06 5.27
CA GLU A 243 11.90 -9.33 5.84
C GLU A 243 12.16 -10.55 4.95
N PHE A 244 12.40 -10.34 3.66
CA PHE A 244 12.74 -11.37 2.67
C PHE A 244 14.25 -11.46 2.37
N GLY A 245 15.11 -10.92 3.22
CA GLY A 245 16.57 -10.84 3.03
C GLY A 245 17.21 -12.11 2.53
N VAL A 246 16.82 -13.27 3.08
CA VAL A 246 17.34 -14.59 2.69
C VAL A 246 17.16 -14.91 1.19
N PHE A 247 16.13 -14.37 0.54
CA PHE A 247 15.90 -14.60 -0.88
C PHE A 247 16.72 -13.64 -1.75
N TYR A 248 16.95 -12.42 -1.29
CA TYR A 248 17.84 -11.48 -1.97
C TYR A 248 19.28 -11.99 -1.99
N GLU A 249 19.76 -12.58 -0.89
CA GLU A 249 21.08 -13.19 -0.81
C GLU A 249 21.26 -14.36 -1.81
N LYS A 250 20.19 -15.12 -2.09
CA LYS A 250 20.22 -16.27 -2.99
C LYS A 250 20.21 -15.89 -4.48
N ALA A 251 19.56 -14.79 -4.88
CA ALA A 251 19.31 -14.52 -6.29
C ALA A 251 19.46 -13.04 -6.72
N GLY A 252 19.77 -12.13 -5.79
CA GLY A 252 19.89 -10.69 -6.06
C GLY A 252 18.57 -9.94 -6.05
N GLU A 253 18.64 -8.64 -5.73
CA GLU A 253 17.48 -7.76 -5.53
C GLU A 253 16.59 -7.68 -6.78
N ASP A 254 17.21 -7.39 -7.91
CA ASP A 254 16.52 -7.09 -9.17
C ASP A 254 15.63 -8.23 -9.67
N ASP A 255 16.03 -9.46 -9.41
CA ASP A 255 15.31 -10.64 -9.88
C ASP A 255 14.17 -11.03 -8.93
N VAL A 256 14.32 -10.74 -7.65
CA VAL A 256 13.47 -11.26 -6.56
C VAL A 256 12.40 -10.27 -6.12
N VAL A 257 12.68 -8.97 -6.12
CA VAL A 257 11.77 -7.95 -5.57
C VAL A 257 10.37 -7.99 -6.18
N GLY A 258 10.26 -8.20 -7.49
CA GLY A 258 8.96 -8.30 -8.16
C GLY A 258 8.22 -9.63 -7.87
N LEU A 259 8.93 -10.69 -7.53
CA LEU A 259 8.36 -11.94 -7.04
C LEU A 259 7.77 -11.74 -5.65
N ILE A 260 8.53 -11.11 -4.75
CA ILE A 260 8.12 -10.80 -3.38
C ILE A 260 6.88 -9.90 -3.38
N ASP A 261 6.85 -8.85 -4.20
CA ASP A 261 5.67 -7.97 -4.33
C ASP A 261 4.41 -8.74 -4.74
N CYS A 262 4.55 -9.73 -5.66
CA CYS A 262 3.44 -10.59 -6.05
C CYS A 262 2.94 -11.47 -4.92
N VAL A 263 3.84 -12.15 -4.18
CA VAL A 263 3.43 -13.06 -3.10
C VAL A 263 2.86 -12.29 -1.90
N ARG A 264 3.47 -11.17 -1.52
CA ARG A 264 2.95 -10.30 -0.45
C ARG A 264 1.51 -9.87 -0.74
N THR A 265 1.26 -9.39 -1.95
CA THR A 265 -0.08 -8.93 -2.34
C THR A 265 -1.08 -10.09 -2.47
N ALA A 266 -0.65 -11.24 -3.01
CA ALA A 266 -1.51 -12.42 -3.09
C ALA A 266 -1.93 -12.93 -1.71
N VAL A 267 -0.99 -12.99 -0.76
CA VAL A 267 -1.24 -13.36 0.64
C VAL A 267 -2.20 -12.38 1.29
N LEU A 268 -2.00 -11.08 1.12
CA LEU A 268 -2.87 -10.04 1.68
C LEU A 268 -4.33 -10.19 1.21
N ILE A 269 -4.56 -10.52 -0.06
CA ILE A 269 -5.92 -10.77 -0.60
C ILE A 269 -6.48 -12.10 -0.07
N ALA A 270 -5.69 -13.17 -0.12
CA ALA A 270 -6.13 -14.51 0.24
C ALA A 270 -6.46 -14.67 1.73
N ARG A 271 -5.83 -13.87 2.62
CA ARG A 271 -6.14 -13.83 4.07
C ARG A 271 -7.61 -13.50 4.38
N GLU A 272 -8.31 -12.83 3.46
CA GLU A 272 -9.72 -12.50 3.59
C GLU A 272 -10.66 -13.58 3.01
N ASP A 273 -10.16 -14.81 2.78
CA ASP A 273 -10.87 -15.94 2.15
C ASP A 273 -11.34 -15.64 0.72
N ILE A 274 -10.64 -14.76 0.03
CA ILE A 274 -10.92 -14.47 -1.38
C ILE A 274 -10.32 -15.59 -2.23
N GLN A 275 -11.18 -16.21 -3.04
CA GLN A 275 -10.77 -17.29 -3.93
C GLN A 275 -10.40 -16.73 -5.32
N PRO A 276 -9.40 -17.30 -6.02
CA PRO A 276 -9.08 -16.94 -7.40
C PRO A 276 -10.31 -17.07 -8.32
N SER A 277 -10.63 -16.00 -9.04
CA SER A 277 -11.81 -15.97 -9.91
C SER A 277 -11.56 -15.18 -11.22
N ASN A 278 -12.61 -14.94 -12.01
CA ASN A 278 -12.55 -14.12 -13.20
C ASN A 278 -12.98 -12.66 -12.96
N HIS A 279 -13.34 -12.31 -11.72
CA HIS A 279 -13.91 -11.01 -11.37
C HIS A 279 -13.26 -10.41 -10.14
N ASP A 280 -13.27 -9.09 -10.06
CA ASP A 280 -12.95 -8.27 -8.88
C ASP A 280 -11.60 -8.65 -8.19
N ALA A 281 -11.60 -8.73 -6.87
CA ALA A 281 -10.43 -9.09 -6.07
C ALA A 281 -9.88 -10.48 -6.40
N GLY A 282 -10.77 -11.45 -6.67
CA GLY A 282 -10.37 -12.81 -7.06
C GLY A 282 -9.62 -12.87 -8.40
N TYR A 283 -9.94 -11.99 -9.35
CA TYR A 283 -9.18 -11.86 -10.59
C TYR A 283 -7.75 -11.38 -10.33
N ARG A 284 -7.58 -10.41 -9.42
CA ARG A 284 -6.25 -9.92 -9.04
C ARG A 284 -5.45 -10.99 -8.32
N LEU A 285 -6.06 -11.72 -7.39
CA LEU A 285 -5.40 -12.85 -6.73
C LEU A 285 -4.92 -13.88 -7.75
N ARG A 286 -5.77 -14.28 -8.68
CA ARG A 286 -5.43 -15.19 -9.77
C ARG A 286 -4.25 -14.68 -10.63
N GLN A 287 -4.26 -13.41 -10.99
CA GLN A 287 -3.18 -12.78 -11.76
C GLN A 287 -1.85 -12.78 -11.00
N LEU A 288 -1.89 -12.41 -9.71
CA LEU A 288 -0.70 -12.37 -8.84
C LEU A 288 -0.12 -13.76 -8.60
N SER A 289 -0.97 -14.76 -8.31
CA SER A 289 -0.53 -16.15 -8.12
C SER A 289 0.20 -16.68 -9.36
N ARG A 290 -0.32 -16.44 -10.55
CA ARG A 290 0.32 -16.84 -11.81
C ARG A 290 1.65 -16.14 -12.05
N ARG A 291 1.72 -14.83 -11.79
CA ARG A 291 2.96 -14.06 -11.91
C ARG A 291 4.01 -14.53 -10.91
N PHE A 292 3.61 -14.79 -9.69
CA PHE A 292 4.47 -15.35 -8.66
C PHE A 292 5.11 -16.66 -9.12
N VAL A 293 4.32 -17.63 -9.60
CA VAL A 293 4.84 -18.92 -10.09
C VAL A 293 5.74 -18.74 -11.29
N SER A 294 5.34 -17.91 -12.26
CA SER A 294 6.16 -17.67 -13.45
C SER A 294 7.53 -17.07 -13.11
N ARG A 295 7.59 -16.18 -12.11
CA ARG A 295 8.85 -15.59 -11.66
C ARG A 295 9.65 -16.58 -10.80
N ASN A 296 8.99 -17.34 -9.96
CA ASN A 296 9.66 -18.30 -9.07
C ASN A 296 10.26 -19.51 -9.84
N LYS A 297 9.80 -19.76 -11.06
CA LYS A 297 10.31 -20.86 -11.90
C LYS A 297 11.83 -20.82 -12.05
N ASN A 298 12.42 -19.64 -12.21
CA ASN A 298 13.86 -19.47 -12.39
C ASN A 298 14.66 -19.58 -11.08
N HIS A 299 13.99 -19.48 -9.92
CA HIS A 299 14.63 -19.44 -8.61
C HIS A 299 14.38 -20.70 -7.78
N GLY A 300 13.24 -21.36 -7.97
CA GLY A 300 12.87 -22.57 -7.24
C GLY A 300 12.72 -22.34 -5.73
N PHE A 301 12.34 -21.13 -5.30
CA PHE A 301 12.12 -20.84 -3.89
C PHE A 301 10.91 -21.59 -3.34
N ASP A 302 10.98 -22.00 -2.07
CA ASP A 302 9.86 -22.64 -1.40
C ASP A 302 8.68 -21.65 -1.26
N MET A 303 7.56 -22.00 -1.87
CA MET A 303 6.35 -21.20 -1.82
C MET A 303 5.78 -21.10 -0.40
N VAL A 304 5.88 -22.17 0.39
CA VAL A 304 5.36 -22.18 1.77
C VAL A 304 6.14 -21.21 2.63
N GLU A 305 7.48 -21.17 2.49
CA GLU A 305 8.35 -20.22 3.19
C GLU A 305 8.01 -18.76 2.81
N LEU A 306 7.85 -18.46 1.52
CA LEU A 306 7.48 -17.11 1.05
C LEU A 306 6.09 -16.68 1.55
N VAL A 307 5.11 -17.58 1.53
CA VAL A 307 3.77 -17.33 2.07
C VAL A 307 3.83 -17.09 3.57
N HIS A 308 4.62 -17.89 4.31
CA HIS A 308 4.81 -17.73 5.75
C HIS A 308 5.31 -16.32 6.11
N ILE A 309 6.39 -15.87 5.49
CA ILE A 309 6.97 -14.55 5.76
C ILE A 309 5.95 -13.44 5.43
N ALA A 310 5.30 -13.51 4.28
CA ALA A 310 4.29 -12.54 3.89
C ALA A 310 3.07 -12.54 4.84
N TYR A 311 2.63 -13.73 5.28
CA TYR A 311 1.52 -13.86 6.22
C TYR A 311 1.85 -13.22 7.56
N LYS A 312 3.05 -13.48 8.10
CA LYS A 312 3.54 -12.91 9.36
C LYS A 312 3.73 -11.40 9.27
N TYR A 313 4.21 -10.90 8.14
CA TYR A 313 4.30 -9.47 7.90
C TYR A 313 2.93 -8.79 8.04
N TRP A 314 1.92 -9.26 7.33
CA TRP A 314 0.57 -8.67 7.38
C TRP A 314 -0.13 -8.85 8.74
N GLU A 315 0.15 -9.95 9.45
CA GLU A 315 -0.32 -10.18 10.82
C GLU A 315 0.23 -9.11 11.78
N LYS A 316 1.52 -8.83 11.71
CA LYS A 316 2.21 -7.78 12.48
C LYS A 316 1.58 -6.41 12.27
N TRP A 317 1.14 -6.09 11.06
CA TRP A 317 0.46 -4.84 10.72
C TRP A 317 -1.05 -4.86 10.97
N GLY A 318 -1.55 -5.84 11.68
CA GLY A 318 -2.96 -5.92 12.08
C GLY A 318 -3.96 -6.15 10.94
N SER A 319 -3.48 -6.58 9.75
CA SER A 319 -4.37 -6.87 8.63
C SER A 319 -5.42 -7.90 9.01
N PRO A 320 -6.72 -7.65 8.78
CA PRO A 320 -7.76 -8.64 9.02
C PRO A 320 -7.48 -9.97 8.31
N ALA A 321 -7.74 -11.08 9.00
CA ALA A 321 -7.64 -12.42 8.43
C ALA A 321 -8.89 -13.22 8.79
N THR A 322 -9.46 -13.91 7.82
CA THR A 322 -10.58 -14.82 7.99
C THR A 322 -10.18 -16.27 7.85
N VAL A 323 -9.00 -16.52 7.27
CA VAL A 323 -8.40 -17.86 7.12
C VAL A 323 -6.95 -17.87 7.59
N GLY A 324 -6.48 -19.05 8.02
CA GLY A 324 -5.11 -19.25 8.46
C GLY A 324 -4.10 -19.33 7.32
N GLU A 325 -2.84 -19.36 7.69
CA GLU A 325 -1.70 -19.41 6.77
C GLU A 325 -1.75 -20.62 5.83
N GLU A 326 -2.07 -21.81 6.34
CA GLU A 326 -2.18 -23.04 5.53
C GLU A 326 -3.26 -22.95 4.47
N ASP A 327 -4.40 -22.31 4.79
CA ASP A 327 -5.48 -22.07 3.83
C ASP A 327 -5.06 -21.08 2.76
N VAL A 328 -4.33 -20.02 3.13
CA VAL A 328 -3.75 -19.05 2.19
C VAL A 328 -2.80 -19.75 1.22
N ALA A 329 -1.89 -20.57 1.72
CA ALA A 329 -0.96 -21.34 0.89
C ALA A 329 -1.74 -22.27 -0.07
N ARG A 330 -2.79 -22.95 0.44
CA ARG A 330 -3.65 -23.82 -0.38
C ARG A 330 -4.40 -23.05 -1.47
N ILE A 331 -4.92 -21.86 -1.16
CA ILE A 331 -5.61 -21.00 -2.14
C ILE A 331 -4.67 -20.65 -3.30
N ILE A 332 -3.44 -20.23 -2.99
CA ILE A 332 -2.43 -19.87 -3.99
C ILE A 332 -2.02 -21.10 -4.79
N GLN A 333 -1.74 -22.23 -4.13
CA GLN A 333 -1.35 -23.48 -4.78
C GLN A 333 -2.44 -24.02 -5.73
N THR A 334 -3.70 -23.94 -5.33
CA THR A 334 -4.82 -24.40 -6.17
C THR A 334 -4.88 -23.66 -7.51
N GLU A 335 -4.66 -22.34 -7.52
CA GLU A 335 -4.62 -21.60 -8.80
C GLU A 335 -3.37 -21.93 -9.62
N ASN A 336 -2.25 -22.24 -8.98
CA ASN A 336 -1.03 -22.66 -9.65
C ASN A 336 -1.24 -24.01 -10.34
N ASP A 337 -1.78 -24.99 -9.63
CA ASP A 337 -2.11 -26.31 -10.17
C ASP A 337 -3.07 -26.18 -11.35
N ARG A 338 -4.14 -25.42 -11.18
CA ARG A 338 -5.10 -25.15 -12.23
C ARG A 338 -4.47 -24.53 -13.48
N ASN A 339 -3.60 -23.55 -13.29
CA ASN A 339 -2.90 -22.88 -14.40
C ASN A 339 -1.97 -23.84 -15.15
N TYR A 340 -1.19 -24.62 -14.41
CA TYR A 340 -0.29 -25.64 -14.97
C TYR A 340 -1.07 -26.69 -15.76
N ASN A 341 -2.13 -27.26 -15.17
CA ASN A 341 -2.97 -28.27 -15.79
C ASN A 341 -3.62 -27.75 -17.09
N ALA A 342 -4.12 -26.50 -17.09
CA ALA A 342 -4.71 -25.87 -18.27
C ALA A 342 -3.67 -25.63 -19.38
N LEU A 343 -2.47 -25.21 -19.02
CA LEU A 343 -1.38 -24.98 -19.97
C LEU A 343 -0.93 -26.30 -20.61
N LEU A 344 -0.77 -27.37 -19.82
CA LEU A 344 -0.42 -28.69 -20.32
C LEU A 344 -1.44 -29.23 -21.31
N LEU A 345 -2.76 -29.11 -21.03
CA LEU A 345 -3.81 -29.49 -21.97
C LEU A 345 -3.76 -28.67 -23.26
N THR A 346 -3.46 -27.38 -23.16
CA THR A 346 -3.34 -26.50 -24.32
C THR A 346 -2.20 -26.95 -25.25
N LEU A 347 -1.03 -27.26 -24.66
CA LEU A 347 0.13 -27.74 -25.41
C LEU A 347 -0.09 -29.11 -26.03
N LEU A 348 -0.74 -30.04 -25.31
CA LEU A 348 -1.13 -31.35 -25.87
C LEU A 348 -2.08 -31.18 -27.03
N LYS A 349 -3.05 -30.29 -26.97
CA LYS A 349 -3.97 -30.01 -28.09
C LYS A 349 -3.26 -29.45 -29.31
N GLN A 350 -2.22 -28.63 -29.13
CA GLN A 350 -1.39 -28.14 -30.24
C GLN A 350 -0.61 -29.25 -30.92
N GLU A 351 -0.27 -30.32 -30.20
CA GLU A 351 0.39 -31.53 -30.73
C GLU A 351 -0.62 -32.59 -31.25
N GLY A 352 -1.90 -32.22 -31.34
CA GLY A 352 -2.96 -33.10 -31.92
C GLY A 352 -3.65 -34.01 -30.91
N GLU A 353 -3.30 -33.95 -29.63
CA GLU A 353 -3.94 -34.75 -28.59
C GLU A 353 -5.16 -34.02 -28.01
N SER A 354 -6.25 -34.76 -27.78
CA SER A 354 -7.46 -34.20 -27.17
C SER A 354 -7.97 -35.13 -26.09
N VAL A 355 -8.10 -34.58 -24.87
CA VAL A 355 -8.60 -35.28 -23.68
C VAL A 355 -9.37 -34.33 -22.80
N TYR A 356 -10.43 -34.82 -22.16
CA TYR A 356 -11.18 -34.08 -21.17
C TYR A 356 -10.81 -34.58 -19.78
N ILE A 357 -10.15 -33.71 -18.99
CA ILE A 357 -9.79 -33.96 -17.59
C ILE A 357 -10.08 -32.68 -16.82
N GLU A 358 -10.61 -32.85 -15.61
CA GLU A 358 -10.85 -31.72 -14.69
C GLU A 358 -9.53 -31.05 -14.32
N ILE A 359 -9.41 -29.73 -14.57
CA ILE A 359 -8.19 -28.96 -14.32
C ILE A 359 -8.10 -28.43 -12.88
N ASN A 360 -9.25 -28.34 -12.16
CA ASN A 360 -9.31 -27.84 -10.79
C ASN A 360 -8.99 -28.96 -9.78
N GLN A 361 -7.80 -29.52 -9.88
CA GLN A 361 -7.29 -30.56 -8.98
C GLN A 361 -5.77 -30.47 -8.85
N PRO A 362 -5.17 -31.05 -7.80
CA PRO A 362 -3.71 -31.11 -7.64
C PRO A 362 -3.03 -31.67 -8.88
N THR A 363 -1.90 -31.07 -9.25
CA THR A 363 -1.17 -31.41 -10.49
C THR A 363 -0.75 -32.88 -10.53
N ASP A 364 -0.31 -33.48 -9.43
CA ASP A 364 0.06 -34.89 -9.35
C ASP A 364 -1.10 -35.84 -9.68
N LYS A 365 -2.29 -35.53 -9.17
CA LYS A 365 -3.53 -36.28 -9.48
C LYS A 365 -3.91 -36.10 -10.94
N PHE A 366 -3.85 -34.87 -11.46
CA PHE A 366 -4.10 -34.55 -12.85
C PHE A 366 -3.17 -35.33 -13.80
N LEU A 367 -1.86 -35.35 -13.54
CA LEU A 367 -0.87 -36.08 -14.32
C LEU A 367 -1.12 -37.59 -14.34
N LYS A 368 -1.52 -38.17 -13.18
CA LYS A 368 -1.93 -39.61 -13.14
C LYS A 368 -3.11 -39.88 -14.07
N GLN A 369 -4.15 -39.07 -14.03
CA GLN A 369 -5.33 -39.19 -14.91
C GLN A 369 -4.95 -38.99 -16.37
N LEU A 370 -4.12 -38.00 -16.69
CA LEU A 370 -3.65 -37.69 -18.01
C LEU A 370 -2.91 -38.89 -18.65
N ARG A 371 -1.97 -39.50 -17.90
CA ARG A 371 -1.22 -40.67 -18.38
C ARG A 371 -2.10 -41.90 -18.59
N VAL A 372 -3.18 -42.06 -17.80
CA VAL A 372 -4.17 -43.12 -17.98
C VAL A 372 -5.05 -42.86 -19.24
N SER A 373 -5.44 -41.59 -19.42
CA SER A 373 -6.32 -41.22 -20.56
C SER A 373 -5.61 -41.19 -21.90
N LEU A 374 -4.30 -40.94 -21.92
CA LEU A 374 -3.46 -40.90 -23.13
C LEU A 374 -2.25 -41.85 -23.01
N PRO A 375 -2.47 -43.20 -22.95
CA PRO A 375 -1.40 -44.14 -22.67
C PRO A 375 -0.37 -44.21 -23.81
N LYS A 376 -0.74 -43.90 -25.07
CA LYS A 376 0.15 -43.88 -26.22
C LYS A 376 1.01 -42.60 -26.32
N SER A 377 0.64 -41.55 -25.60
CA SER A 377 1.28 -40.25 -25.68
C SER A 377 2.19 -39.94 -24.47
N LYS A 378 2.58 -40.98 -23.70
CA LYS A 378 3.40 -40.84 -22.51
C LYS A 378 4.69 -40.05 -22.76
N THR A 379 5.44 -40.37 -23.81
CA THR A 379 6.67 -39.68 -24.18
C THR A 379 6.43 -38.20 -24.54
N LEU A 380 5.30 -37.93 -25.22
CA LEU A 380 4.91 -36.57 -25.56
C LEU A 380 4.56 -35.75 -24.28
N ILE A 381 3.79 -36.36 -23.36
CA ILE A 381 3.45 -35.76 -22.08
C ILE A 381 4.74 -35.43 -21.32
N ASP A 382 5.68 -36.35 -21.16
CA ASP A 382 6.93 -36.12 -20.44
C ASP A 382 7.81 -35.06 -21.12
N LYS A 383 7.82 -35.02 -22.49
CA LYS A 383 8.50 -33.94 -23.23
C LYS A 383 7.87 -32.57 -22.99
N ILE A 384 6.54 -32.45 -22.90
CA ILE A 384 5.85 -31.20 -22.65
C ILE A 384 6.06 -30.78 -21.22
N ILE A 385 6.02 -31.70 -20.24
CA ILE A 385 6.33 -31.44 -18.83
C ILE A 385 7.73 -30.85 -18.73
N GLY A 386 8.75 -31.48 -19.34
CA GLY A 386 10.13 -30.95 -19.30
C GLY A 386 10.35 -29.61 -20.02
N LYS A 387 9.37 -29.14 -20.83
CA LYS A 387 9.37 -27.74 -21.34
C LYS A 387 8.70 -26.75 -20.38
N LEU A 388 7.85 -27.23 -19.48
CA LEU A 388 7.11 -26.41 -18.52
C LEU A 388 7.88 -26.26 -17.20
N GLU A 389 8.67 -27.24 -16.82
CA GLU A 389 9.64 -27.21 -15.73
C GLU A 389 10.91 -26.44 -16.13
#